data_1c54369a3e958a97496d03de98821091
#
_entry.id   1c54369a3e958a97496d03de98821091
#
_cell.length_a   1.000
_cell.length_b   1.000
_cell.length_c   1.000
_cell.angle_alpha   90.00
_cell.angle_beta   90.00
_cell.angle_gamma   90.00
#
_symmetry.space_group_name_H-M   'P 1'
#
loop_
_entity.id
_entity.type
_entity.pdbx_description
1 polymer ?
#
loop_
_entity_poly.entity_id
_entity_poly.type
_entity_poly.pdbx_seq_one_letter_code
_entity_poly.pdbx_strand_id
1 'polypeptide(L)'
;FLMLSRGWSIFRLLAHISKGIKTTVSGFTLVESVAVSSSFSFLHYIVLPQGMNEVDKQVILIHEKTHVRQHHYIDLFLGDIFCIIQWFNPFAWFYKRDMIENHEFLADRAASHVSGMDVYKDTLTRYWLYGSMKSLVNPFAYSTRLMRLSMLKKPSSLTVHKCWLVCLLPLLALYAWAFAEPRDVISEAEREVTVTGIVTDEEGNHVIAASVLCPEKGIGTISDADGRYVVTIGKN
;
A
#
# COMPACT_ATOMS: atom_id res chain seq x y z
N PHE A 1 17.25 -7.08 9.65
CA PHE A 1 17.48 -6.10 10.74
C PHE A 1 16.23 -5.26 11.03
N LEU A 2 15.60 -4.60 10.05
CA LEU A 2 14.41 -3.76 10.24
C LEU A 2 13.23 -4.52 10.85
N MET A 3 12.92 -5.72 10.37
CA MET A 3 11.84 -6.55 10.93
C MET A 3 12.11 -6.94 12.38
N LEU A 4 13.33 -7.33 12.71
CA LEU A 4 13.72 -7.71 14.08
C LEU A 4 13.62 -6.53 15.05
N SER A 5 14.05 -5.34 14.64
CA SER A 5 13.94 -4.13 15.45
C SER A 5 12.48 -3.72 15.70
N ARG A 6 11.60 -3.90 14.73
CA ARG A 6 10.15 -3.65 14.87
C ARG A 6 9.49 -4.68 15.77
N GLY A 7 9.82 -5.97 15.60
CA GLY A 7 9.32 -7.03 16.48
C GLY A 7 9.71 -6.80 17.94
N TRP A 8 10.95 -6.39 18.19
CA TRP A 8 11.42 -6.03 19.54
C TRP A 8 10.68 -4.82 20.13
N SER A 9 10.40 -3.81 19.30
CA SER A 9 9.63 -2.63 19.74
C SER A 9 8.20 -3.02 20.14
N ILE A 10 7.53 -3.85 19.36
CA ILE A 10 6.19 -4.36 19.67
C ILE A 10 6.21 -5.20 20.95
N PHE A 11 7.20 -6.08 21.12
CA PHE A 11 7.36 -6.89 22.33
C PHE A 11 7.52 -6.02 23.58
N ARG A 12 8.37 -4.99 23.54
CA ARG A 12 8.53 -4.04 24.65
C ARG A 12 7.24 -3.32 24.97
N LEU A 13 6.48 -2.93 23.96
CA LEU A 13 5.20 -2.24 24.08
C LEU A 13 4.16 -3.14 24.77
N LEU A 14 4.07 -4.40 24.36
CA LEU A 14 3.21 -5.40 25.01
C LEU A 14 3.62 -5.68 26.47
N ALA A 15 4.91 -5.70 26.76
CA ALA A 15 5.41 -5.85 28.11
C ALA A 15 5.04 -4.67 29.02
N HIS A 16 4.99 -3.42 28.49
CA HIS A 16 4.53 -2.26 29.25
C HIS A 16 3.01 -2.32 29.50
N ILE A 17 2.22 -2.77 28.52
CA ILE A 17 0.77 -2.97 28.68
C ILE A 17 0.48 -4.05 29.73
N SER A 18 1.30 -5.10 29.84
CA SER A 18 1.07 -6.20 30.77
C SER A 18 1.28 -5.80 32.24
N LYS A 19 2.19 -4.87 32.50
CA LYS A 19 2.62 -4.47 33.86
C LYS A 19 1.85 -3.26 34.44
N GLY A 20 1.03 -2.58 33.67
CA GLY A 20 0.28 -1.40 34.12
C GLY A 20 -1.05 -1.72 34.81
N ILE A 21 -1.58 -0.73 35.55
CA ILE A 21 -2.92 -0.79 36.13
C ILE A 21 -3.93 -0.63 34.99
N LYS A 22 -4.81 -1.61 34.83
CA LYS A 22 -5.78 -1.66 33.72
C LYS A 22 -7.17 -1.23 34.19
N THR A 23 -7.74 -0.28 33.49
CA THR A 23 -9.14 0.13 33.66
C THR A 23 -9.85 0.01 32.31
N THR A 24 -10.83 -0.89 32.24
CA THR A 24 -11.61 -1.05 31.00
C THR A 24 -12.69 0.03 30.92
N VAL A 25 -12.65 0.80 29.86
CA VAL A 25 -13.68 1.82 29.53
C VAL A 25 -14.33 1.38 28.21
N SER A 26 -15.58 1.79 27.96
CA SER A 26 -16.31 1.41 26.76
C SER A 26 -15.48 1.71 25.48
N GLY A 27 -15.00 0.65 24.81
CA GLY A 27 -14.29 0.70 23.53
C GLY A 27 -12.77 0.72 23.60
N PHE A 28 -12.14 0.84 24.78
CA PHE A 28 -10.69 0.76 24.95
C PHE A 28 -10.29 0.35 26.38
N THR A 29 -9.04 -0.06 26.55
CA THR A 29 -8.46 -0.36 27.86
C THR A 29 -7.41 0.69 28.20
N LEU A 30 -7.67 1.47 29.24
CA LEU A 30 -6.72 2.43 29.78
C LEU A 30 -5.70 1.68 30.67
N VAL A 31 -4.43 1.95 30.46
CA VAL A 31 -3.32 1.38 31.23
C VAL A 31 -2.48 2.52 31.80
N GLU A 32 -2.39 2.62 33.14
CA GLU A 32 -1.50 3.56 33.77
C GLU A 32 -0.22 2.89 34.23
N SER A 33 0.93 3.44 33.88
CA SER A 33 2.23 2.82 34.16
C SER A 33 3.29 3.85 34.58
N VAL A 34 4.04 3.53 35.61
CA VAL A 34 5.22 4.30 36.06
C VAL A 34 6.39 4.14 35.07
N ALA A 35 6.42 3.03 34.32
CA ALA A 35 7.52 2.68 33.44
C ALA A 35 7.52 3.48 32.12
N VAL A 36 6.46 4.21 31.80
CA VAL A 36 6.36 5.02 30.59
C VAL A 36 6.45 6.50 30.92
N SER A 37 7.17 7.25 30.09
CA SER A 37 7.32 8.70 30.22
C SER A 37 6.46 9.49 29.22
N SER A 38 5.87 8.81 28.25
CA SER A 38 5.00 9.40 27.25
C SER A 38 3.80 8.50 27.00
N SER A 39 2.64 9.10 26.69
CA SER A 39 1.46 8.38 26.26
C SER A 39 1.67 7.72 24.91
N PHE A 40 0.97 6.65 24.67
CA PHE A 40 0.82 6.03 23.37
C PHE A 40 -0.43 5.17 23.32
N SER A 41 -0.91 4.90 22.12
CA SER A 41 -2.02 3.98 21.86
C SER A 41 -1.60 2.85 20.92
N PHE A 42 -2.12 1.66 21.18
CA PHE A 42 -1.91 0.49 20.35
C PHE A 42 -3.11 -0.45 20.40
N LEU A 43 -3.67 -0.80 19.24
CA LEU A 43 -4.91 -1.56 19.11
C LEU A 43 -6.05 -0.87 19.88
N HIS A 44 -6.54 -1.49 20.95
CA HIS A 44 -7.56 -0.95 21.86
C HIS A 44 -6.97 -0.52 23.22
N TYR A 45 -5.65 -0.53 23.37
CA TYR A 45 -4.97 -0.06 24.57
C TYR A 45 -4.52 1.39 24.44
N ILE A 46 -4.75 2.17 25.51
CA ILE A 46 -4.19 3.52 25.68
C ILE A 46 -3.31 3.46 26.93
N VAL A 47 -2.04 3.79 26.80
CA VAL A 47 -1.10 3.78 27.91
C VAL A 47 -0.73 5.21 28.27
N LEU A 48 -0.91 5.56 29.54
CA LEU A 48 -0.60 6.88 30.09
C LEU A 48 0.46 6.77 31.17
N PRO A 49 1.34 7.77 31.34
CA PRO A 49 2.21 7.90 32.48
C PRO A 49 1.38 8.05 33.76
N GLN A 50 1.82 7.39 34.85
CA GLN A 50 1.20 7.57 36.16
C GLN A 50 1.60 8.92 36.78
N GLY A 51 0.67 9.54 37.55
CA GLY A 51 0.91 10.82 38.20
C GLY A 51 0.70 12.04 37.35
N MET A 52 0.00 11.95 36.22
CA MET A 52 -0.44 13.10 35.45
C MET A 52 -1.54 13.86 36.18
N ASN A 53 -1.58 15.18 35.99
CA ASN A 53 -2.72 16.00 36.39
C ASN A 53 -4.00 15.55 35.67
N GLU A 54 -5.14 15.52 36.35
CA GLU A 54 -6.40 15.04 35.77
C GLU A 54 -6.84 15.81 34.52
N VAL A 55 -6.59 17.12 34.45
CA VAL A 55 -6.90 17.94 33.27
C VAL A 55 -6.04 17.50 32.08
N ASP A 56 -4.72 17.39 32.28
CA ASP A 56 -3.78 16.96 31.25
C ASP A 56 -4.07 15.50 30.83
N LYS A 57 -4.41 14.65 31.79
CA LYS A 57 -4.79 13.25 31.54
C LYS A 57 -6.00 13.14 30.61
N GLN A 58 -7.07 13.91 30.88
CA GLN A 58 -8.27 13.90 30.05
C GLN A 58 -7.99 14.40 28.63
N VAL A 59 -7.21 15.47 28.50
CA VAL A 59 -6.86 16.05 27.20
C VAL A 59 -6.04 15.06 26.37
N ILE A 60 -5.01 14.46 26.96
CA ILE A 60 -4.16 13.46 26.30
C ILE A 60 -4.97 12.18 25.98
N LEU A 61 -5.88 11.79 26.88
CA LEU A 61 -6.74 10.63 26.63
C LEU A 61 -7.64 10.82 25.39
N ILE A 62 -8.16 12.03 25.16
CA ILE A 62 -8.94 12.33 23.94
C ILE A 62 -8.07 12.21 22.70
N HIS A 63 -6.83 12.69 22.76
CA HIS A 63 -5.84 12.57 21.69
C HIS A 63 -5.57 11.10 21.35
N GLU A 64 -5.19 10.29 22.33
CA GLU A 64 -4.89 8.87 22.17
C GLU A 64 -6.13 8.05 21.73
N LYS A 65 -7.31 8.39 22.25
CA LYS A 65 -8.57 7.78 21.83
C LYS A 65 -8.86 8.00 20.35
N THR A 66 -8.43 9.12 19.79
CA THR A 66 -8.58 9.39 18.36
C THR A 66 -7.74 8.42 17.53
N HIS A 67 -6.50 8.13 17.93
CA HIS A 67 -5.67 7.12 17.28
C HIS A 67 -6.31 5.72 17.31
N VAL A 68 -6.85 5.32 18.45
CA VAL A 68 -7.58 4.04 18.59
C VAL A 68 -8.80 4.00 17.69
N ARG A 69 -9.64 5.05 17.73
CA ARG A 69 -10.89 5.12 16.97
C ARG A 69 -10.69 5.13 15.46
N GLN A 70 -9.64 5.79 15.00
CA GLN A 70 -9.31 5.90 13.57
C GLN A 70 -8.39 4.76 13.09
N HIS A 71 -8.07 3.81 13.96
CA HIS A 71 -7.24 2.65 13.64
C HIS A 71 -5.87 3.00 13.04
N HIS A 72 -5.27 4.12 13.44
CA HIS A 72 -3.98 4.60 12.91
C HIS A 72 -2.86 3.55 12.97
N TYR A 73 -2.95 2.58 13.89
CA TYR A 73 -2.01 1.46 13.97
C TYR A 73 -2.00 0.58 12.72
N ILE A 74 -3.14 0.49 11.99
CA ILE A 74 -3.23 -0.26 10.72
C ILE A 74 -2.40 0.45 9.65
N ASP A 75 -2.59 1.76 9.52
CA ASP A 75 -1.84 2.57 8.55
C ASP A 75 -0.34 2.53 8.82
N LEU A 76 0.05 2.61 10.11
CA LEU A 76 1.45 2.49 10.52
C LEU A 76 2.04 1.13 10.16
N PHE A 77 1.28 0.05 10.37
CA PHE A 77 1.70 -1.31 10.02
C PHE A 77 1.86 -1.48 8.51
N LEU A 78 0.88 -1.01 7.72
CA LEU A 78 0.97 -1.01 6.26
C LEU A 78 2.12 -0.15 5.75
N GLY A 79 2.34 1.01 6.35
CA GLY A 79 3.48 1.88 6.05
C GLY A 79 4.82 1.23 6.37
N ASP A 80 4.91 0.44 7.45
CA ASP A 80 6.11 -0.35 7.77
C ASP A 80 6.37 -1.43 6.71
N ILE A 81 5.35 -2.18 6.29
CA ILE A 81 5.45 -3.17 5.21
C ILE A 81 5.91 -2.50 3.91
N PHE A 82 5.29 -1.37 3.56
CA PHE A 82 5.66 -0.62 2.36
C PHE A 82 7.12 -0.17 2.39
N CYS A 83 7.60 0.36 3.51
CA CYS A 83 9.01 0.74 3.68
C CYS A 83 9.96 -0.47 3.67
N ILE A 84 9.53 -1.65 4.11
CA ILE A 84 10.33 -2.87 4.06
C ILE A 84 10.49 -3.34 2.61
N ILE A 85 9.41 -3.36 1.84
CA ILE A 85 9.42 -3.75 0.42
C ILE A 85 10.23 -2.74 -0.40
N GLN A 86 10.00 -1.44 -0.16
CA GLN A 86 10.63 -0.31 -0.84
C GLN A 86 11.80 0.28 -0.04
N TRP A 87 12.58 -0.57 0.65
CA TRP A 87 13.63 -0.11 1.58
C TRP A 87 14.67 0.81 0.94
N PHE A 88 14.93 0.65 -0.35
CA PHE A 88 15.86 1.44 -1.16
C PHE A 88 15.26 2.75 -1.66
N ASN A 89 13.95 2.94 -1.58
CA ASN A 89 13.25 4.11 -2.10
C ASN A 89 13.04 5.16 -0.99
N PRO A 90 13.72 6.32 -1.04
CA PRO A 90 13.60 7.35 0.00
C PRO A 90 12.18 7.93 0.08
N PHE A 91 11.42 7.95 -1.03
CA PHE A 91 10.05 8.46 -1.03
C PHE A 91 9.09 7.61 -0.18
N ALA A 92 9.33 6.30 -0.04
CA ALA A 92 8.56 5.46 0.85
C ALA A 92 8.70 5.92 2.31
N TRP A 93 9.90 6.32 2.72
CA TRP A 93 10.19 6.80 4.06
C TRP A 93 9.61 8.20 4.30
N PHE A 94 9.67 9.09 3.32
CA PHE A 94 9.04 10.41 3.38
C PHE A 94 7.52 10.27 3.48
N TYR A 95 6.90 9.44 2.64
CA TYR A 95 5.46 9.16 2.70
C TYR A 95 5.03 8.67 4.08
N LYS A 96 5.77 7.70 4.66
CA LYS A 96 5.47 7.19 6.00
C LYS A 96 5.58 8.27 7.06
N ARG A 97 6.59 9.14 7.00
CA ARG A 97 6.74 10.26 7.92
C ARG A 97 5.56 11.23 7.81
N ASP A 98 5.18 11.61 6.61
CA ASP A 98 4.08 12.54 6.37
C ASP A 98 2.73 11.94 6.81
N MET A 99 2.57 10.63 6.66
CA MET A 99 1.41 9.88 7.17
C MET A 99 1.33 9.96 8.70
N ILE A 100 2.45 9.73 9.40
CA ILE A 100 2.52 9.85 10.87
C ILE A 100 2.16 11.28 11.30
N GLU A 101 2.74 12.30 10.66
CA GLU A 101 2.45 13.70 10.95
C GLU A 101 0.97 14.04 10.74
N ASN A 102 0.35 13.50 9.69
CA ASN A 102 -1.07 13.69 9.44
C ASN A 102 -1.95 13.04 10.52
N HIS A 103 -1.60 11.86 11.02
CA HIS A 103 -2.29 11.22 12.15
C HIS A 103 -2.21 12.09 13.41
N GLU A 104 -1.06 12.70 13.69
CA GLU A 104 -0.90 13.61 14.81
C GLU A 104 -1.80 14.85 14.65
N PHE A 105 -1.86 15.45 13.44
CA PHE A 105 -2.73 16.60 13.20
C PHE A 105 -4.22 16.27 13.36
N LEU A 106 -4.65 15.07 12.98
CA LEU A 106 -6.03 14.61 13.17
C LEU A 106 -6.36 14.43 14.66
N ALA A 107 -5.45 13.82 15.42
CA ALA A 107 -5.61 13.62 16.85
C ALA A 107 -5.57 14.96 17.62
N ASP A 108 -4.64 15.86 17.28
CA ASP A 108 -4.54 17.19 17.83
C ASP A 108 -5.81 18.02 17.62
N ARG A 109 -6.35 17.93 16.39
CA ARG A 109 -7.60 18.63 16.05
C ARG A 109 -8.78 18.10 16.84
N ALA A 110 -8.91 16.76 16.96
CA ALA A 110 -9.98 16.17 17.74
C ALA A 110 -9.89 16.55 19.22
N ALA A 111 -8.70 16.52 19.80
CA ALA A 111 -8.48 16.89 21.19
C ALA A 111 -8.74 18.38 21.43
N SER A 112 -8.21 19.27 20.57
CA SER A 112 -8.41 20.71 20.68
C SER A 112 -9.88 21.14 20.50
N HIS A 113 -10.64 20.43 19.70
CA HIS A 113 -12.06 20.70 19.49
C HIS A 113 -12.89 20.41 20.76
N VAL A 114 -12.52 19.36 21.51
CA VAL A 114 -13.25 18.94 22.73
C VAL A 114 -12.79 19.75 23.95
N SER A 115 -11.47 19.93 24.12
CA SER A 115 -10.89 20.56 25.32
C SER A 115 -10.79 22.07 25.23
N GLY A 116 -10.98 22.64 24.06
CA GLY A 116 -10.66 24.05 23.75
C GLY A 116 -9.20 24.23 23.31
N MET A 117 -9.00 25.17 22.38
CA MET A 117 -7.71 25.37 21.73
C MET A 117 -6.58 25.76 22.70
N ASP A 118 -6.88 26.66 23.65
CA ASP A 118 -5.87 27.18 24.56
C ASP A 118 -5.48 26.16 25.62
N VAL A 119 -6.48 25.44 26.19
CA VAL A 119 -6.24 24.34 27.14
C VAL A 119 -5.41 23.24 26.48
N TYR A 120 -5.73 22.91 25.24
CA TYR A 120 -4.97 21.90 24.50
C TYR A 120 -3.51 22.30 24.27
N LYS A 121 -3.25 23.54 23.82
CA LYS A 121 -1.88 24.06 23.62
C LYS A 121 -1.07 24.05 24.89
N ASP A 122 -1.66 24.50 26.00
CA ASP A 122 -1.01 24.51 27.29
C ASP A 122 -0.65 23.12 27.77
N THR A 123 -1.58 22.18 27.68
CA THR A 123 -1.36 20.77 28.01
C THR A 123 -0.26 20.19 27.15
N LEU A 124 -0.31 20.38 25.83
CA LEU A 124 0.67 19.85 24.89
C LEU A 124 2.07 20.42 25.17
N THR A 125 2.17 21.72 25.48
CA THR A 125 3.42 22.39 25.81
C THR A 125 4.00 21.84 27.11
N ARG A 126 3.19 21.72 28.17
CA ARG A 126 3.60 21.10 29.45
C ARG A 126 4.07 19.66 29.23
N TYR A 127 3.30 18.90 28.49
CA TYR A 127 3.61 17.50 28.20
C TYR A 127 4.97 17.33 27.49
N TRP A 128 5.27 18.19 26.52
CA TRP A 128 6.57 18.19 25.85
C TRP A 128 7.72 18.64 26.74
N LEU A 129 7.50 19.61 27.61
CA LEU A 129 8.51 20.05 28.57
C LEU A 129 8.87 18.93 29.55
N TYR A 130 7.88 18.24 30.12
CA TYR A 130 8.10 17.09 30.98
C TYR A 130 8.82 15.93 30.29
N GLY A 131 8.44 15.62 29.05
CA GLY A 131 9.11 14.60 28.24
C GLY A 131 10.55 14.98 27.85
N SER A 132 10.82 16.26 27.63
CA SER A 132 12.16 16.75 27.23
C SER A 132 13.16 16.75 28.39
N MET A 133 12.72 16.89 29.63
CA MET A 133 13.61 16.82 30.81
C MET A 133 14.25 15.43 31.00
N LYS A 134 13.64 14.37 30.43
CA LYS A 134 14.16 12.99 30.50
C LYS A 134 14.98 12.57 29.26
N SER A 135 14.96 13.35 28.20
CA SER A 135 15.67 13.06 26.95
C SER A 135 16.48 14.26 26.51
N LEU A 136 17.80 14.19 26.61
CA LEU A 136 18.72 15.20 26.10
C LEU A 136 18.56 15.32 24.58
N VAL A 137 17.86 16.38 24.18
CA VAL A 137 17.87 17.06 22.86
C VAL A 137 17.92 16.20 21.61
N ASN A 138 16.75 15.93 21.03
CA ASN A 138 16.65 15.60 19.63
C ASN A 138 16.12 16.83 18.85
N PRO A 139 16.97 17.58 18.09
CA PRO A 139 16.55 18.81 17.39
C PRO A 139 15.49 18.57 16.32
N PHE A 140 15.43 17.35 15.76
CA PHE A 140 14.38 16.98 14.80
C PHE A 140 12.98 16.89 15.41
N ALA A 141 12.87 16.51 16.69
CA ALA A 141 11.60 16.48 17.39
C ALA A 141 11.01 17.89 17.63
N TYR A 142 11.86 18.92 17.69
CA TYR A 142 11.43 20.30 17.85
C TYR A 142 10.68 20.83 16.61
N SER A 143 11.16 20.54 15.42
CA SER A 143 10.51 20.93 14.15
C SER A 143 9.08 20.38 14.04
N THR A 144 8.90 19.08 14.31
CA THR A 144 7.58 18.44 14.27
C THR A 144 6.63 19.00 15.32
N ARG A 145 7.12 19.33 16.52
CA ARG A 145 6.31 19.96 17.59
C ARG A 145 5.79 21.34 17.20
N LEU A 146 6.65 22.19 16.64
CA LEU A 146 6.23 23.50 16.12
C LEU A 146 5.23 23.38 14.99
N MET A 147 5.42 22.40 14.10
CA MET A 147 4.52 22.16 13.00
C MET A 147 3.12 21.76 13.49
N ARG A 148 3.00 20.92 14.52
CA ARG A 148 1.73 20.56 15.17
C ARG A 148 0.99 21.81 15.67
N LEU A 149 1.68 22.68 16.42
CA LEU A 149 1.08 23.93 16.93
C LEU A 149 0.64 24.87 15.79
N SER A 150 1.40 24.96 14.72
CA SER A 150 1.04 25.78 13.56
C SER A 150 -0.17 25.26 12.81
N MET A 151 -0.30 23.93 12.70
CA MET A 151 -1.41 23.27 12.00
C MET A 151 -2.73 23.37 12.75
N LEU A 152 -2.71 23.49 14.09
CA LEU A 152 -3.91 23.73 14.89
C LEU A 152 -4.63 25.03 14.50
N LYS A 153 -3.89 26.04 14.01
CA LYS A 153 -4.45 27.32 13.57
C LYS A 153 -5.04 27.29 12.16
N LYS A 154 -4.71 26.26 11.35
CA LYS A 154 -5.15 26.20 9.97
C LYS A 154 -6.58 25.64 9.87
N PRO A 155 -7.45 26.23 9.03
CA PRO A 155 -8.76 25.68 8.75
C PRO A 155 -8.62 24.33 8.06
N SER A 156 -9.68 23.51 8.12
CA SER A 156 -9.70 22.25 7.37
C SER A 156 -9.60 22.53 5.87
N SER A 157 -8.83 21.71 5.18
CA SER A 157 -8.76 21.73 3.73
C SER A 157 -10.15 21.58 3.12
N LEU A 158 -10.49 22.44 2.16
CA LEU A 158 -11.74 22.36 1.40
C LEU A 158 -11.81 21.01 0.68
N THR A 159 -13.02 20.45 0.62
CA THR A 159 -13.28 19.16 -0.09
C THR A 159 -12.84 19.22 -1.56
N VAL A 160 -12.91 20.40 -2.17
CA VAL A 160 -12.47 20.63 -3.56
C VAL A 160 -10.99 20.28 -3.77
N HIS A 161 -10.11 20.58 -2.79
CA HIS A 161 -8.69 20.21 -2.89
C HIS A 161 -8.46 18.69 -2.84
N LYS A 162 -9.37 17.96 -2.18
CA LYS A 162 -9.32 16.49 -2.13
C LYS A 162 -9.77 15.88 -3.47
N CYS A 163 -10.69 16.55 -4.18
CA CYS A 163 -11.12 16.11 -5.51
C CYS A 163 -10.01 16.19 -6.57
N TRP A 164 -8.99 17.00 -6.34
CA TRP A 164 -7.81 17.07 -7.23
C TRP A 164 -7.08 15.73 -7.35
N LEU A 165 -7.11 14.90 -6.29
CA LEU A 165 -6.57 13.55 -6.32
C LEU A 165 -7.30 12.64 -7.34
N VAL A 166 -8.59 12.90 -7.58
CA VAL A 166 -9.37 12.15 -8.58
C VAL A 166 -8.84 12.41 -9.99
N CYS A 167 -8.29 13.61 -10.25
CA CYS A 167 -7.69 13.97 -11.54
C CYS A 167 -6.40 13.19 -11.85
N LEU A 168 -5.76 12.57 -10.84
CA LEU A 168 -4.62 11.69 -11.04
C LEU A 168 -5.01 10.34 -11.65
N LEU A 169 -6.23 9.87 -11.42
CA LEU A 169 -6.70 8.57 -11.93
C LEU A 169 -6.67 8.49 -13.47
N PRO A 170 -7.23 9.46 -14.25
CA PRO A 170 -7.14 9.43 -15.69
C PRO A 170 -5.68 9.55 -16.19
N LEU A 171 -4.82 10.27 -15.47
CA LEU A 171 -3.40 10.41 -15.81
C LEU A 171 -2.65 9.09 -15.62
N LEU A 172 -2.94 8.35 -14.52
CA LEU A 172 -2.43 7.01 -14.29
C LEU A 172 -2.96 5.99 -15.31
N ALA A 173 -4.25 6.11 -15.68
CA ALA A 173 -4.85 5.26 -16.71
C ALA A 173 -4.20 5.51 -18.08
N LEU A 174 -3.95 6.76 -18.42
CA LEU A 174 -3.29 7.16 -19.66
C LEU A 174 -1.83 6.69 -19.68
N TYR A 175 -1.14 6.79 -18.55
CA TYR A 175 0.20 6.25 -18.37
C TYR A 175 0.20 4.73 -18.57
N ALA A 176 -0.67 4.00 -17.88
CA ALA A 176 -0.79 2.55 -18.00
C ALA A 176 -1.12 2.13 -19.45
N TRP A 177 -1.99 2.89 -20.14
CA TRP A 177 -2.32 2.65 -21.54
C TRP A 177 -1.14 2.91 -22.47
N ALA A 178 -0.36 3.98 -22.26
CA ALA A 178 0.82 4.32 -23.06
C ALA A 178 1.94 3.28 -22.98
N PHE A 179 2.03 2.54 -21.85
CA PHE A 179 3.01 1.48 -21.63
C PHE A 179 2.41 0.08 -21.73
N ALA A 180 1.12 -0.05 -22.03
CA ALA A 180 0.51 -1.31 -22.39
C ALA A 180 0.97 -1.66 -23.81
N GLU A 181 2.03 -2.46 -23.94
CA GLU A 181 2.33 -3.07 -25.24
C GLU A 181 1.12 -3.88 -25.67
N PRO A 182 0.56 -3.62 -26.89
CA PRO A 182 -0.43 -4.52 -27.42
C PRO A 182 0.26 -5.87 -27.57
N ARG A 183 -0.07 -6.81 -26.70
CA ARG A 183 0.22 -8.20 -26.95
C ARG A 183 -0.60 -8.53 -28.20
N ASP A 184 0.07 -8.54 -29.33
CA ASP A 184 -0.46 -9.24 -30.50
C ASP A 184 -0.69 -10.67 -30.01
N VAL A 185 -1.91 -10.96 -29.62
CA VAL A 185 -2.38 -12.32 -29.56
C VAL A 185 -2.35 -12.72 -31.03
N ILE A 186 -1.16 -13.18 -31.48
CA ILE A 186 -1.04 -13.93 -32.71
C ILE A 186 -1.99 -15.09 -32.43
N SER A 187 -3.22 -14.92 -32.88
CA SER A 187 -4.12 -16.02 -33.08
C SER A 187 -3.28 -17.03 -33.87
N GLU A 188 -2.95 -18.15 -33.25
CA GLU A 188 -2.48 -19.32 -33.97
C GLU A 188 -3.62 -19.87 -34.84
N ALA A 189 -4.39 -18.94 -35.45
CA ALA A 189 -5.34 -19.28 -36.48
C ALA A 189 -4.56 -19.79 -37.63
N GLU A 190 -4.50 -21.14 -37.65
CA GLU A 190 -4.39 -21.93 -38.88
C GLU A 190 -3.33 -21.39 -39.86
N ARG A 191 -2.06 -21.62 -39.58
CA ARG A 191 -1.08 -21.68 -40.66
C ARG A 191 -1.41 -22.91 -41.51
N GLU A 192 -2.30 -22.74 -42.48
CA GLU A 192 -2.49 -23.72 -43.52
C GLU A 192 -1.20 -23.83 -44.35
N VAL A 193 -0.61 -24.97 -44.36
CA VAL A 193 0.55 -25.26 -45.23
C VAL A 193 0.02 -25.87 -46.50
N THR A 194 0.16 -25.14 -47.60
CA THR A 194 -0.19 -25.64 -48.93
C THR A 194 1.03 -26.29 -49.57
N VAL A 195 0.92 -27.56 -49.84
CA VAL A 195 1.93 -28.35 -50.55
C VAL A 195 1.51 -28.53 -51.99
N THR A 196 2.37 -28.13 -52.91
CA THR A 196 2.14 -28.31 -54.36
C THR A 196 3.24 -29.13 -54.96
N GLY A 197 2.91 -29.92 -55.93
CA GLY A 197 3.89 -30.75 -56.66
C GLY A 197 3.35 -31.22 -58.02
N ILE A 198 4.17 -31.97 -58.74
CA ILE A 198 3.82 -32.58 -60.02
C ILE A 198 4.08 -34.11 -59.92
N VAL A 199 3.13 -34.88 -60.37
CA VAL A 199 3.26 -36.34 -60.44
C VAL A 199 3.68 -36.73 -61.85
N THR A 200 4.81 -37.47 -62.00
CA THR A 200 5.33 -37.95 -63.27
C THR A 200 5.56 -39.46 -63.20
N ASP A 201 5.47 -40.16 -64.34
CA ASP A 201 5.84 -41.54 -64.48
C ASP A 201 7.38 -41.73 -64.57
N GLU A 202 7.84 -42.97 -64.71
CA GLU A 202 9.27 -43.29 -64.83
C GLU A 202 9.92 -42.74 -66.12
N GLU A 203 9.09 -42.37 -67.07
CA GLU A 203 9.51 -41.85 -68.41
C GLU A 203 9.46 -40.30 -68.45
N GLY A 204 9.00 -39.65 -67.32
CA GLY A 204 8.94 -38.21 -67.16
C GLY A 204 7.63 -37.59 -67.68
N ASN A 205 6.64 -38.34 -68.07
CA ASN A 205 5.34 -37.83 -68.53
C ASN A 205 4.44 -37.51 -67.33
N HIS A 206 3.62 -36.48 -67.45
CA HIS A 206 2.69 -36.01 -66.38
C HIS A 206 1.55 -37.09 -66.24
N VAL A 207 1.32 -37.55 -65.01
CA VAL A 207 0.26 -38.52 -64.70
C VAL A 207 -0.99 -37.75 -64.25
N ILE A 208 -2.07 -37.91 -65.03
CA ILE A 208 -3.39 -37.37 -64.79
C ILE A 208 -4.15 -38.25 -63.81
N ALA A 209 -4.91 -37.63 -62.87
CA ALA A 209 -5.78 -38.27 -61.90
C ALA A 209 -5.04 -39.24 -60.94
N ALA A 210 -3.74 -39.04 -60.71
CA ALA A 210 -3.00 -39.75 -59.68
C ALA A 210 -3.47 -39.33 -58.31
N SER A 211 -3.74 -40.24 -57.40
CA SER A 211 -4.16 -40.03 -56.06
C SER A 211 -2.93 -39.72 -55.16
N VAL A 212 -2.87 -38.52 -54.61
CA VAL A 212 -1.83 -38.10 -53.65
C VAL A 212 -2.44 -38.04 -52.27
N LEU A 213 -2.01 -38.92 -51.38
CA LEU A 213 -2.53 -39.08 -50.03
C LEU A 213 -1.45 -38.69 -49.00
N CYS A 214 -1.83 -37.96 -47.98
CA CYS A 214 -1.03 -37.75 -46.76
C CYS A 214 -1.56 -38.73 -45.70
N PRO A 215 -0.90 -39.87 -45.46
CA PRO A 215 -1.42 -40.94 -44.60
C PRO A 215 -1.54 -40.53 -43.14
N GLU A 216 -0.70 -39.62 -42.69
CA GLU A 216 -0.69 -39.16 -41.29
C GLU A 216 -1.91 -38.28 -40.93
N LYS A 217 -2.51 -37.61 -41.91
CA LYS A 217 -3.66 -36.69 -41.69
C LYS A 217 -4.94 -37.11 -42.42
N GLY A 218 -4.91 -38.21 -43.19
CA GLY A 218 -6.07 -38.70 -43.91
C GLY A 218 -6.60 -37.74 -45.00
N ILE A 219 -5.78 -36.81 -45.46
CA ILE A 219 -6.13 -35.80 -46.47
C ILE A 219 -5.46 -36.22 -47.79
N GLY A 220 -6.21 -36.14 -48.86
CA GLY A 220 -5.69 -36.42 -50.20
C GLY A 220 -6.29 -35.54 -51.28
N THR A 221 -5.62 -35.49 -52.41
CA THR A 221 -6.06 -34.78 -53.62
C THR A 221 -5.72 -35.62 -54.84
N ILE A 222 -6.21 -35.19 -56.00
CA ILE A 222 -5.96 -35.87 -57.31
C ILE A 222 -5.18 -34.88 -58.18
N SER A 223 -4.21 -35.38 -58.96
CA SER A 223 -3.48 -34.56 -59.91
C SER A 223 -4.38 -34.12 -61.08
N ASP A 224 -4.18 -32.91 -61.58
CA ASP A 224 -4.90 -32.34 -62.73
C ASP A 224 -4.37 -32.85 -64.08
N ALA A 225 -4.85 -32.24 -65.19
CA ALA A 225 -4.45 -32.62 -66.56
C ALA A 225 -2.95 -32.40 -66.85
N ASP A 226 -2.29 -31.53 -66.06
CA ASP A 226 -0.84 -31.24 -66.16
C ASP A 226 -0.03 -32.02 -65.11
N GLY A 227 -0.65 -33.00 -64.43
CA GLY A 227 -0.01 -33.78 -63.34
C GLY A 227 0.20 -33.00 -62.04
N ARG A 228 -0.29 -31.77 -61.89
CA ARG A 228 -0.08 -30.93 -60.69
C ARG A 228 -1.07 -31.28 -59.59
N TYR A 229 -0.62 -31.23 -58.37
CA TYR A 229 -1.51 -31.37 -57.20
C TYR A 229 -1.31 -30.27 -56.19
N VAL A 230 -2.34 -29.97 -55.45
CA VAL A 230 -2.35 -28.99 -54.35
C VAL A 230 -3.03 -29.64 -53.15
N VAL A 231 -2.33 -29.74 -52.04
CA VAL A 231 -2.87 -30.22 -50.75
C VAL A 231 -2.71 -29.14 -49.70
N THR A 232 -3.80 -28.74 -49.08
CA THR A 232 -3.80 -27.80 -47.96
C THR A 232 -3.90 -28.56 -46.64
N ILE A 233 -2.90 -28.43 -45.81
CA ILE A 233 -2.78 -29.17 -44.54
C ILE A 233 -2.93 -28.14 -43.40
N GLY A 234 -4.05 -28.19 -42.69
CA GLY A 234 -4.21 -27.44 -41.43
C GLY A 234 -3.32 -28.01 -40.34
N LYS A 235 -2.64 -27.19 -39.62
CA LYS A 235 -1.85 -27.62 -38.46
C LYS A 235 -2.80 -27.81 -37.27
N ASN A 236 -3.04 -29.03 -36.86
CA ASN A 236 -3.68 -29.34 -35.56
C ASN A 236 -2.78 -28.95 -34.42
#